data_29285e63337dd006e377235db6947539
#
_entry.id   29285e63337dd006e377235db6947539
#
_cell.length_a   1.000
_cell.length_b   1.000
_cell.length_c   1.000
_cell.angle_alpha   90.00
_cell.angle_beta   90.00
_cell.angle_gamma   90.00
#
_symmetry.space_group_name_H-M   'P 1'
#
loop_
_entity.id
_entity.type
_entity.pdbx_description
1 polymer ?
#
loop_
_entity_poly.entity_id
_entity_poly.type
_entity_poly.pdbx_seq_one_letter_code
_entity_poly.pdbx_strand_id
1 'polypeptide(L)'
;MLYDTFMRKMDRILAGLMARGQGLLLTVQSVGGGTEYIHTDDLMSVEVFGHKLVYHTKGGDREGYGTIAAQAAELEKLSFLQPSRSAIVNPRFIEAVKGDTVRVGGVEIPISRLRKKEFLSELNRWICK
;
A
#
# COMPACT_ATOMS: atom_id res chain seq x y z
N MET A 1 6.68 -29.24 2.52
CA MET A 1 5.32 -29.58 2.88
C MET A 1 4.50 -28.32 3.15
N LEU A 2 3.23 -28.39 2.94
CA LEU A 2 2.37 -27.21 3.06
C LEU A 2 2.43 -26.56 4.45
N TYR A 3 2.35 -27.38 5.49
CA TYR A 3 2.42 -26.87 6.85
C TYR A 3 3.74 -26.16 7.11
N ASP A 4 4.84 -26.77 6.70
CA ASP A 4 6.16 -26.18 6.90
C ASP A 4 6.29 -24.87 6.16
N THR A 5 5.74 -24.82 4.94
CA THR A 5 5.77 -23.60 4.15
C THR A 5 4.97 -22.49 4.86
N PHE A 6 3.80 -22.85 5.37
CA PHE A 6 2.96 -21.91 6.07
C PHE A 6 3.66 -21.40 7.35
N MET A 7 4.20 -22.31 8.13
CA MET A 7 4.86 -21.94 9.37
C MET A 7 6.09 -21.08 9.15
N ARG A 8 6.86 -21.38 8.10
CA ARG A 8 8.00 -20.54 7.78
C ARG A 8 7.57 -19.13 7.39
N LYS A 9 6.47 -19.03 6.66
CA LYS A 9 5.94 -17.71 6.32
C LYS A 9 5.46 -16.97 7.54
N MET A 10 4.78 -17.68 8.42
CA MET A 10 4.32 -17.07 9.67
C MET A 10 5.48 -16.63 10.53
N ASP A 11 6.52 -17.44 10.63
CA ASP A 11 7.71 -17.08 11.40
C ASP A 11 8.37 -15.83 10.85
N ARG A 12 8.46 -15.72 9.53
CA ARG A 12 9.04 -14.53 8.92
C ARG A 12 8.17 -13.31 9.12
N ILE A 13 6.85 -13.49 9.08
CA ILE A 13 5.94 -12.38 9.32
C ILE A 13 6.07 -11.91 10.77
N LEU A 14 6.07 -12.85 11.71
CA LEU A 14 6.23 -12.51 13.11
C LEU A 14 7.57 -11.84 13.39
N ALA A 15 8.63 -12.40 12.82
CA ALA A 15 9.96 -11.80 12.97
C ALA A 15 9.98 -10.38 12.38
N GLY A 16 9.34 -10.20 11.23
CA GLY A 16 9.25 -8.89 10.62
C GLY A 16 8.45 -7.92 11.45
N LEU A 17 7.35 -8.37 12.03
CA LEU A 17 6.53 -7.55 12.89
C LEU A 17 7.30 -7.13 14.14
N MET A 18 8.02 -8.06 14.73
CA MET A 18 8.80 -7.77 15.92
C MET A 18 9.97 -6.85 15.62
N ALA A 19 10.58 -7.03 14.47
CA ALA A 19 11.73 -6.21 14.07
C ALA A 19 11.31 -4.82 13.64
N ARG A 20 10.20 -4.73 12.90
CA ARG A 20 9.73 -3.48 12.31
C ARG A 20 8.43 -2.98 12.92
N GLY A 21 7.79 -3.82 13.71
CA GLY A 21 6.55 -3.50 14.36
C GLY A 21 5.33 -3.54 13.47
N GLN A 22 5.53 -3.73 12.17
CA GLN A 22 4.40 -3.64 11.24
C GLN A 22 4.67 -4.45 10.01
N GLY A 23 3.91 -4.89 9.28
CA GLY A 23 4.14 -5.67 8.09
C GLY A 23 3.13 -6.78 8.00
N LEU A 24 2.45 -6.85 6.90
CA LEU A 24 1.44 -7.84 6.64
C LEU A 24 1.62 -8.40 5.25
N LEU A 25 0.99 -9.55 5.03
CA LEU A 25 0.77 -10.04 3.69
C LEU A 25 -0.63 -9.61 3.27
N LEU A 26 -0.69 -8.80 2.24
CA LEU A 26 -1.95 -8.34 1.69
C LEU A 26 -2.42 -9.36 0.67
N THR A 27 -3.66 -9.81 0.79
CA THR A 27 -4.25 -10.77 -0.12
C THR A 27 -4.86 -10.06 -1.31
N VAL A 28 -4.50 -10.49 -2.51
CA VAL A 28 -4.97 -9.86 -3.75
C VAL A 28 -5.63 -10.90 -4.63
N GLN A 29 -6.85 -10.64 -5.06
CA GLN A 29 -7.53 -11.47 -6.04
C GLN A 29 -7.01 -11.09 -7.42
N SER A 30 -6.12 -11.90 -7.96
CA SER A 30 -5.41 -11.55 -9.18
C SER A 30 -6.32 -11.50 -10.39
N VAL A 31 -6.09 -10.51 -11.25
CA VAL A 31 -6.81 -10.41 -12.51
C VAL A 31 -6.53 -11.62 -13.40
N GLY A 32 -5.33 -12.17 -13.30
CA GLY A 32 -4.98 -13.37 -14.06
C GLY A 32 -5.51 -14.67 -13.49
N GLY A 33 -6.27 -14.59 -12.40
CA GLY A 33 -6.81 -15.75 -11.71
C GLY A 33 -5.99 -16.10 -10.49
N GLY A 34 -6.65 -16.73 -9.52
CA GLY A 34 -6.00 -17.14 -8.29
C GLY A 34 -5.80 -15.98 -7.32
N THR A 35 -5.09 -16.29 -6.26
CA THR A 35 -4.83 -15.34 -5.19
C THR A 35 -3.32 -15.09 -5.11
N GLU A 36 -2.94 -13.82 -5.05
CA GLU A 36 -1.57 -13.43 -4.86
C GLU A 36 -1.42 -12.72 -3.52
N TYR A 37 -0.19 -12.71 -3.02
CA TYR A 37 0.11 -12.08 -1.74
C TYR A 37 1.20 -11.05 -1.94
N ILE A 38 0.98 -9.86 -1.40
CA ILE A 38 1.94 -8.77 -1.48
C ILE A 38 2.36 -8.41 -0.07
N HIS A 39 3.66 -8.43 0.17
CA HIS A 39 4.18 -7.98 1.45
C HIS A 39 4.06 -6.47 1.50
N THR A 40 3.43 -5.95 2.55
CA THR A 40 3.14 -4.52 2.61
C THR A 40 4.40 -3.66 2.69
N ASP A 41 5.51 -4.22 3.15
CA ASP A 41 6.78 -3.47 3.14
C ASP A 41 7.27 -3.19 1.72
N ASP A 42 6.83 -3.98 0.76
CA ASP A 42 7.21 -3.80 -0.64
C ASP A 42 6.16 -3.02 -1.43
N LEU A 43 5.04 -2.72 -0.82
CA LEU A 43 3.94 -2.03 -1.47
C LEU A 43 4.16 -0.53 -1.41
N MET A 44 4.25 0.10 -2.56
CA MET A 44 4.48 1.53 -2.65
C MET A 44 3.18 2.32 -2.75
N SER A 45 2.24 1.85 -3.56
CA SER A 45 0.96 2.52 -3.71
C SER A 45 -0.05 1.59 -4.36
N VAL A 46 -1.32 1.98 -4.26
CA VAL A 46 -2.43 1.28 -4.92
C VAL A 46 -3.27 2.33 -5.61
N GLU A 47 -3.61 2.08 -6.87
CA GLU A 47 -4.48 2.97 -7.64
C GLU A 47 -5.60 2.18 -8.29
N VAL A 48 -6.76 2.81 -8.45
CA VAL A 48 -7.85 2.19 -9.18
C VAL A 48 -7.79 2.59 -10.64
N PHE A 49 -7.95 1.61 -11.53
CA PHE A 49 -8.04 1.84 -12.97
C PHE A 49 -9.22 1.03 -13.49
N GLY A 50 -10.30 1.73 -13.82
CA GLY A 50 -11.52 1.06 -14.24
C GLY A 50 -12.08 0.20 -13.11
N HIS A 51 -12.17 -1.09 -13.34
CA HIS A 51 -12.69 -2.03 -12.35
C HIS A 51 -11.58 -2.81 -11.63
N LYS A 52 -10.34 -2.40 -11.82
CA LYS A 52 -9.20 -3.10 -11.26
C LYS A 52 -8.41 -2.19 -10.33
N LEU A 53 -7.65 -2.82 -9.46
CA LEU A 53 -6.66 -2.12 -8.65
C LEU A 53 -5.28 -2.47 -9.16
N VAL A 54 -4.41 -1.47 -9.27
CA VAL A 54 -3.02 -1.69 -9.61
C VAL A 54 -2.20 -1.45 -8.35
N TYR A 55 -1.45 -2.46 -7.96
CA TYR A 55 -0.58 -2.42 -6.80
C TYR A 55 0.84 -2.20 -7.28
N HIS A 56 1.37 -1.02 -7.00
CA HIS A 56 2.75 -0.70 -7.38
C HIS A 56 3.68 -1.20 -6.30
N THR A 57 4.48 -2.20 -6.61
CA THR A 57 5.40 -2.78 -5.64
C THR A 57 6.84 -2.64 -6.12
N LYS A 58 7.77 -2.88 -5.22
CA LYS A 58 9.19 -2.87 -5.57
C LYS A 58 9.53 -3.88 -6.65
N GLY A 59 8.77 -4.97 -6.72
CA GLY A 59 8.99 -6.02 -7.71
C GLY A 59 8.23 -5.82 -9.01
N GLY A 60 7.48 -4.72 -9.13
CA GLY A 60 6.68 -4.44 -10.31
C GLY A 60 5.21 -4.32 -9.96
N ASP A 61 4.41 -4.05 -10.98
CA ASP A 61 2.98 -3.82 -10.78
C ASP A 61 2.22 -5.15 -10.77
N ARG A 62 1.19 -5.20 -9.93
CA ARG A 62 0.27 -6.32 -9.86
C ARG A 62 -1.14 -5.80 -10.01
N GLU A 63 -1.98 -6.56 -10.70
CA GLU A 63 -3.37 -6.15 -10.92
C GLU A 63 -4.31 -7.08 -10.18
N GLY A 64 -5.28 -6.51 -9.50
CA GLY A 64 -6.25 -7.29 -8.76
C GLY A 64 -7.62 -6.68 -8.79
N TYR A 65 -8.59 -7.45 -8.33
CA TYR A 65 -9.96 -6.97 -8.16
C TYR A 65 -10.17 -6.54 -6.73
N GLY A 66 -10.95 -5.51 -6.54
CA GLY A 66 -11.25 -5.02 -5.21
C GLY A 66 -11.59 -3.54 -5.26
N THR A 67 -11.69 -2.94 -4.09
CA THR A 67 -12.00 -1.51 -3.97
C THR A 67 -10.94 -0.83 -3.13
N ILE A 68 -10.74 0.45 -3.42
CA ILE A 68 -9.81 1.26 -2.63
C ILE A 68 -10.28 1.32 -1.18
N ALA A 69 -11.60 1.44 -0.95
CA ALA A 69 -12.12 1.52 0.41
C ALA A 69 -11.75 0.29 1.25
N ALA A 70 -11.88 -0.90 0.67
CA ALA A 70 -11.55 -2.12 1.39
C ALA A 70 -10.06 -2.20 1.69
N GLN A 71 -9.23 -1.83 0.72
CA GLN A 71 -7.78 -1.84 0.92
C GLN A 71 -7.35 -0.77 1.91
N ALA A 72 -7.97 0.39 1.87
CA ALA A 72 -7.65 1.47 2.80
C ALA A 72 -7.90 1.07 4.24
N ALA A 73 -9.00 0.35 4.49
CA ALA A 73 -9.32 -0.11 5.84
C ALA A 73 -8.19 -0.96 6.43
N GLU A 74 -7.56 -1.78 5.60
CA GLU A 74 -6.45 -2.61 6.05
C GLU A 74 -5.14 -1.83 6.16
N LEU A 75 -4.86 -1.01 5.15
CA LEU A 75 -3.57 -0.34 5.04
C LEU A 75 -3.44 0.88 5.95
N GLU A 76 -4.56 1.48 6.34
CA GLU A 76 -4.54 2.56 7.32
C GLU A 76 -3.88 2.14 8.62
N LYS A 77 -4.09 0.90 9.02
CA LYS A 77 -3.49 0.37 10.24
C LYS A 77 -1.97 0.37 10.20
N LEU A 78 -1.42 0.42 9.00
CA LEU A 78 0.03 0.42 8.78
C LEU A 78 0.54 1.81 8.39
N SER A 79 -0.26 2.82 8.64
CA SER A 79 0.09 4.22 8.36
C SER A 79 0.18 4.57 6.88
N PHE A 80 -0.48 3.81 6.03
CA PHE A 80 -0.64 4.21 4.64
C PHE A 80 -1.59 5.41 4.59
N LEU A 81 -1.38 6.27 3.63
CA LEU A 81 -2.14 7.50 3.49
C LEU A 81 -2.98 7.46 2.22
N GLN A 82 -4.04 8.23 2.21
CA GLN A 82 -4.97 8.23 1.09
C GLN A 82 -5.08 9.62 0.47
N PRO A 83 -4.35 9.88 -0.64
CA PRO A 83 -4.39 11.20 -1.27
C PRO A 83 -5.70 11.49 -2.00
N SER A 84 -6.46 10.46 -2.32
CA SER A 84 -7.75 10.61 -2.98
C SER A 84 -8.57 9.35 -2.77
N ARG A 85 -9.79 9.36 -3.27
CA ARG A 85 -10.63 8.16 -3.23
C ARG A 85 -10.11 7.06 -4.13
N SER A 86 -9.20 7.40 -5.04
CA SER A 86 -8.74 6.48 -6.07
C SER A 86 -7.34 5.93 -5.80
N ALA A 87 -6.73 6.29 -4.70
CA ALA A 87 -5.35 5.89 -4.45
C ALA A 87 -5.04 5.78 -2.96
N ILE A 88 -4.06 4.93 -2.68
CA ILE A 88 -3.48 4.78 -1.34
C ILE A 88 -1.98 4.79 -1.55
N VAL A 89 -1.25 5.47 -0.68
CA VAL A 89 0.20 5.55 -0.81
C VAL A 89 0.90 5.15 0.48
N ASN A 90 2.04 4.53 0.33
CA ASN A 90 2.91 4.19 1.45
C ASN A 90 3.86 5.36 1.67
N PRO A 91 3.78 6.06 2.81
CA PRO A 91 4.62 7.25 3.02
C PRO A 91 6.11 6.95 2.99
N ARG A 92 6.50 5.72 3.26
CA ARG A 92 7.91 5.34 3.20
C ARG A 92 8.52 5.49 1.81
N PHE A 93 7.69 5.49 0.78
CA PHE A 93 8.15 5.59 -0.60
C PHE A 93 7.83 6.95 -1.22
N ILE A 94 7.31 7.89 -0.44
CA ILE A 94 7.06 9.23 -0.95
C ILE A 94 8.38 9.94 -1.18
N GLU A 95 8.56 10.41 -2.40
CA GLU A 95 9.79 11.09 -2.81
C GLU A 95 9.61 12.60 -2.87
N ALA A 96 8.41 13.07 -3.19
CA ALA A 96 8.15 14.49 -3.32
C ALA A 96 6.67 14.77 -3.34
N VAL A 97 6.30 15.94 -2.86
CA VAL A 97 4.95 16.49 -3.05
C VAL A 97 5.13 17.78 -3.81
N LYS A 98 4.46 17.91 -4.94
CA LYS A 98 4.59 19.10 -5.76
C LYS A 98 3.21 19.49 -6.27
N GLY A 99 2.72 20.65 -5.79
CA GLY A 99 1.38 21.08 -6.14
C GLY A 99 0.33 20.08 -5.68
N ASP A 100 -0.44 19.58 -6.60
CA ASP A 100 -1.50 18.63 -6.32
C ASP A 100 -1.11 17.19 -6.66
N THR A 101 0.19 16.91 -6.64
CA THR A 101 0.71 15.60 -7.02
C THR A 101 1.71 15.13 -5.99
N VAL A 102 1.65 13.85 -5.64
CA VAL A 102 2.66 13.20 -4.81
C VAL A 102 3.38 12.15 -5.65
N ARG A 103 4.71 12.12 -5.56
CA ARG A 103 5.50 11.10 -6.26
C ARG A 103 5.86 10.01 -5.28
N VAL A 104 5.49 8.79 -5.63
CA VAL A 104 5.66 7.64 -4.77
C VAL A 104 6.32 6.52 -5.58
N GLY A 105 7.56 6.18 -5.23
CA GLY A 105 8.27 5.14 -5.94
C GLY A 105 8.38 5.37 -7.44
N GLY A 106 8.53 6.64 -7.85
CA GLY A 106 8.65 6.99 -9.25
C GLY A 106 7.32 7.21 -9.96
N VAL A 107 6.21 6.98 -9.28
CA VAL A 107 4.87 7.14 -9.88
C VAL A 107 4.25 8.42 -9.35
N GLU A 108 3.70 9.23 -10.25
CA GLU A 108 3.02 10.46 -9.85
C GLU A 108 1.54 10.21 -9.65
N ILE A 109 1.06 10.55 -8.47
CA ILE A 109 -0.31 10.28 -8.05
C ILE A 109 -0.98 11.58 -7.67
N PRO A 110 -2.15 11.88 -8.25
CA PRO A 110 -2.86 13.12 -7.94
C PRO A 110 -3.37 13.13 -6.50
N ILE A 111 -3.34 14.31 -5.90
CA ILE A 111 -3.92 14.55 -4.58
C ILE A 111 -5.23 15.28 -4.78
N SER A 112 -6.31 14.74 -4.24
CA SER A 112 -7.61 15.39 -4.31
C SER A 112 -7.60 16.71 -3.54
N ARG A 113 -8.23 17.74 -4.09
CA ARG A 113 -8.34 19.02 -3.41
C ARG A 113 -8.99 18.89 -2.05
N LEU A 114 -10.01 18.07 -1.98
CA LEU A 114 -10.76 17.89 -0.73
C LEU A 114 -9.94 17.22 0.34
N ARG A 115 -8.96 16.42 -0.07
CA ARG A 115 -8.14 15.66 0.88
C ARG A 115 -6.75 16.24 1.09
N LYS A 116 -6.39 17.25 0.33
CA LYS A 116 -5.01 17.76 0.34
C LYS A 116 -4.55 18.18 1.72
N LYS A 117 -5.38 18.96 2.40
CA LYS A 117 -5.03 19.45 3.72
C LYS A 117 -4.84 18.32 4.71
N GLU A 118 -5.78 17.39 4.72
CA GLU A 118 -5.71 16.24 5.60
C GLU A 118 -4.53 15.34 5.26
N PHE A 119 -4.32 15.10 3.96
CA PHE A 119 -3.22 14.28 3.50
C PHE A 119 -1.87 14.85 3.94
N LEU A 120 -1.67 16.14 3.72
CA LEU A 120 -0.41 16.79 4.11
C LEU A 120 -0.23 16.79 5.62
N SER A 121 -1.32 16.95 6.36
CA SER A 121 -1.27 16.91 7.81
C SER A 121 -0.85 15.53 8.30
N GLU A 122 -1.43 14.49 7.73
CA GLU A 122 -1.08 13.11 8.09
C GLU A 122 0.35 12.77 7.70
N LEU A 123 0.78 13.24 6.55
CA LEU A 123 2.15 13.03 6.12
C LEU A 123 3.13 13.70 7.06
N ASN A 124 2.83 14.92 7.46
CA ASN A 124 3.65 15.65 8.43
C ASN A 124 3.76 14.89 9.75
N ARG A 125 2.65 14.38 10.24
CA ARG A 125 2.67 13.59 11.47
C ARG A 125 3.54 12.35 11.33
N TRP A 126 3.48 11.71 10.17
CA TRP A 126 4.30 10.53 9.93
C TRP A 126 5.78 10.89 9.90
N ILE A 127 6.13 11.98 9.23
CA ILE A 127 7.52 12.44 9.13
C ILE A 127 8.08 12.82 10.49
N CYS A 128 7.27 13.40 11.33
CA CYS A 128 7.72 13.94 12.61
C CYS A 128 7.68 12.94 13.78
N LYS A 129 7.43 11.69 13.48
CA LYS A 129 7.43 10.66 14.53
C LYS A 129 8.80 10.38 15.10
#